data_0293d593ad6520e94c81acd50c1983a7
#
_entry.id   0293d593ad6520e94c81acd50c1983a7
#
_cell.length_a   1.000
_cell.length_b   1.000
_cell.length_c   1.000
_cell.angle_alpha   90.00
_cell.angle_beta   90.00
_cell.angle_gamma   90.00
#
_symmetry.space_group_name_H-M   'P 1'
#
loop_
_entity.id
_entity.type
_entity.pdbx_description
1 polymer ?
#
loop_
_entity_poly.entity_id
_entity_poly.type
_entity_poly.pdbx_seq_one_letter_code
_entity_poly.pdbx_strand_id
1 'polypeptide(L)'
;TRAQLQAFSQPPQPSPFDTLSDADLKAMSASEKAELLAEHYGNTLAVPPVGEELCRYTRGAWQVLPHRQLSRDIAALFQKVRAPFSAAGINSILDTLKLMVPQMGDPARXXXXXXXXXXXXXSGQFSAHRQEHWLRTVNSVDYTPPRAGENLADHAPHFWQWLTRAAGGNHDKQERILAALFMVLANRYDWQLFLEVTGPGGSGKSVMAAIARLLAGADNTTSATIDNLESARERASVVGFSLILLPDQEKWSGDGAGIKAITGGDAVAIDPKYRDAYAAHIPAV
;
A
#
# COMPACT_ATOMS: atom_id res chain seq x y z
N THR A 1 12.07 14.85 6.75
CA THR A 1 12.69 16.15 7.02
C THR A 1 11.85 17.29 6.45
N ARG A 2 12.22 18.53 6.78
CA ARG A 2 11.52 19.72 6.29
C ARG A 2 11.52 19.77 4.75
N ALA A 3 12.63 19.36 4.13
CA ALA A 3 12.73 19.30 2.66
C ALA A 3 11.78 18.26 2.07
N GLN A 4 11.63 17.12 2.72
CA GLN A 4 10.70 16.08 2.29
C GLN A 4 9.25 16.52 2.41
N LEU A 5 8.92 17.22 3.51
CA LEU A 5 7.60 17.79 3.67
C LEU A 5 7.32 18.85 2.60
N GLN A 6 8.31 19.64 2.24
CA GLN A 6 8.19 20.63 1.17
C GLN A 6 7.96 19.97 -0.19
N ALA A 7 8.61 18.82 -0.45
CA ALA A 7 8.41 18.09 -1.70
C ALA A 7 6.97 17.58 -1.85
N PHE A 8 6.34 17.19 -0.73
CA PHE A 8 4.93 16.75 -0.74
C PHE A 8 3.95 17.91 -0.69
N SER A 9 4.41 19.11 -0.34
CA SER A 9 3.55 20.28 -0.19
C SER A 9 3.70 21.29 -1.32
N GLN A 10 4.21 20.85 -2.48
CA GLN A 10 4.27 21.72 -3.66
C GLN A 10 2.88 22.23 -4.01
N PRO A 11 2.78 23.50 -4.41
CA PRO A 11 1.47 24.01 -4.82
C PRO A 11 0.90 23.19 -5.97
N PRO A 12 -0.42 23.02 -6.00
CA PRO A 12 -1.03 22.21 -7.06
C PRO A 12 -0.69 22.81 -8.43
N GLN A 13 -0.35 21.94 -9.38
CA GLN A 13 -0.09 22.34 -10.75
C GLN A 13 -1.37 22.98 -11.32
N PRO A 14 -1.26 24.00 -12.17
CA PRO A 14 -2.45 24.58 -12.80
C PRO A 14 -3.23 23.48 -13.52
N SER A 15 -4.52 23.43 -13.27
CA SER A 15 -5.37 22.46 -13.93
C SER A 15 -5.73 22.94 -15.33
N PRO A 16 -5.78 22.05 -16.35
CA PRO A 16 -6.29 22.44 -17.66
C PRO A 16 -7.72 22.90 -17.63
N PHE A 17 -8.49 22.55 -16.57
CA PHE A 17 -9.86 23.05 -16.40
C PHE A 17 -9.91 24.54 -16.04
N ASP A 18 -8.82 25.11 -15.59
CA ASP A 18 -8.79 26.51 -15.14
C ASP A 18 -9.03 27.50 -16.29
N THR A 19 -8.74 27.10 -17.54
CA THR A 19 -8.88 27.98 -18.70
C THR A 19 -9.98 27.55 -19.66
N LEU A 20 -10.78 26.53 -19.29
CA LEU A 20 -11.82 26.01 -20.17
C LEU A 20 -13.14 26.71 -19.94
N SER A 21 -13.93 26.82 -21.00
CA SER A 21 -15.31 27.28 -20.94
C SER A 21 -16.27 26.08 -21.02
N ASP A 22 -17.53 26.31 -20.71
CA ASP A 22 -18.55 25.28 -20.86
C ASP A 22 -18.71 24.86 -22.32
N ALA A 23 -18.57 25.79 -23.26
CA ALA A 23 -18.63 25.49 -24.68
C ALA A 23 -17.50 24.55 -25.10
N ASP A 24 -16.30 24.77 -24.55
CA ASP A 24 -15.15 23.89 -24.82
C ASP A 24 -15.45 22.45 -24.40
N LEU A 25 -15.99 22.28 -23.18
CA LEU A 25 -16.30 20.93 -22.68
C LEU A 25 -17.42 20.27 -23.47
N LYS A 26 -18.45 21.02 -23.86
CA LYS A 26 -19.56 20.49 -24.67
C LYS A 26 -19.08 19.97 -26.03
N ALA A 27 -18.06 20.59 -26.59
CA ALA A 27 -17.53 20.21 -27.90
C ALA A 27 -16.61 18.99 -27.84
N MET A 28 -16.18 18.57 -26.64
CA MET A 28 -15.25 17.48 -26.48
C MET A 28 -15.91 16.11 -26.47
N SER A 29 -15.25 15.13 -27.08
CA SER A 29 -15.64 13.72 -26.96
C SER A 29 -15.27 13.18 -25.58
N ALA A 30 -15.74 11.99 -25.28
CA ALA A 30 -15.40 11.32 -24.01
C ALA A 30 -13.89 11.11 -23.90
N SER A 31 -13.22 10.74 -24.99
CA SER A 31 -11.78 10.53 -24.96
C SER A 31 -11.02 11.84 -24.75
N GLU A 32 -11.48 12.93 -25.31
CA GLU A 32 -10.86 14.24 -25.09
C GLU A 32 -11.03 14.69 -23.64
N LYS A 33 -12.21 14.45 -23.07
CA LYS A 33 -12.46 14.76 -21.65
C LYS A 33 -11.60 13.86 -20.74
N ALA A 34 -11.42 12.61 -21.11
CA ALA A 34 -10.56 11.68 -20.35
C ALA A 34 -9.11 12.13 -20.39
N GLU A 35 -8.61 12.57 -21.56
CA GLU A 35 -7.25 13.13 -21.68
C GLU A 35 -7.07 14.34 -20.77
N LEU A 36 -8.07 15.19 -20.75
CA LEU A 36 -8.08 16.39 -19.91
C LEU A 36 -8.01 16.03 -18.42
N LEU A 37 -8.76 15.00 -18.02
CA LEU A 37 -8.72 14.51 -16.63
C LEU A 37 -7.37 13.92 -16.28
N ALA A 38 -6.78 13.12 -17.17
CA ALA A 38 -5.45 12.57 -16.94
C ALA A 38 -4.45 13.70 -16.70
N GLU A 39 -4.53 14.75 -17.48
CA GLU A 39 -3.66 15.93 -17.33
C GLU A 39 -3.95 16.66 -16.02
N HIS A 40 -5.23 16.80 -15.67
CA HIS A 40 -5.63 17.45 -14.40
C HIS A 40 -5.00 16.73 -13.20
N TYR A 41 -4.95 15.39 -13.25
CA TYR A 41 -4.33 14.60 -12.18
C TYR A 41 -2.81 14.47 -12.34
N GLY A 42 -2.22 15.22 -13.28
CA GLY A 42 -0.77 15.25 -13.45
C GLY A 42 -0.16 13.97 -13.98
N ASN A 43 -0.93 13.20 -14.73
CA ASN A 43 -0.51 11.90 -15.26
C ASN A 43 -0.05 10.94 -14.17
N THR A 44 -0.82 10.93 -13.08
CA THR A 44 -0.54 10.08 -11.92
C THR A 44 -1.59 8.99 -11.73
N LEU A 45 -2.34 8.66 -12.79
CA LEU A 45 -3.39 7.64 -12.72
C LEU A 45 -2.94 6.37 -13.44
N ALA A 46 -3.37 5.23 -12.92
CA ALA A 46 -3.12 3.92 -13.54
C ALA A 46 -4.23 2.96 -13.13
N VAL A 47 -4.35 1.85 -13.86
CA VAL A 47 -5.29 0.78 -13.52
C VAL A 47 -4.50 -0.44 -13.07
N PRO A 48 -4.96 -1.15 -12.05
CA PRO A 48 -4.33 -2.41 -11.68
C PRO A 48 -4.60 -3.47 -12.76
N PRO A 49 -3.75 -4.52 -12.85
CA PRO A 49 -3.99 -5.58 -13.82
C PRO A 49 -5.25 -6.38 -13.54
N VAL A 50 -5.70 -6.38 -12.28
CA VAL A 50 -6.92 -7.06 -11.85
C VAL A 50 -7.71 -6.09 -10.98
N GLY A 51 -9.01 -6.08 -11.16
CA GLY A 51 -9.89 -5.12 -10.49
C GLY A 51 -10.19 -3.95 -11.40
N GLU A 52 -11.10 -3.11 -10.97
CA GLU A 52 -11.63 -2.06 -11.84
C GLU A 52 -11.38 -0.64 -11.36
N GLU A 53 -10.92 -0.45 -10.13
CA GLU A 53 -10.77 0.89 -9.59
C GLU A 53 -9.45 1.51 -10.03
N LEU A 54 -9.53 2.77 -10.45
CA LEU A 54 -8.34 3.56 -10.76
C LEU A 54 -7.50 3.74 -9.50
N CYS A 55 -6.20 3.79 -9.70
CA CYS A 55 -5.25 4.13 -8.65
C CYS A 55 -4.56 5.44 -8.98
N ARG A 56 -4.16 6.17 -7.96
CA ARG A 56 -3.44 7.43 -8.10
C ARG A 56 -2.13 7.35 -7.34
N TYR A 57 -1.08 7.83 -7.98
CA TYR A 57 0.23 7.94 -7.35
C TYR A 57 0.27 9.18 -6.48
N THR A 58 0.42 8.99 -5.18
CA THR A 58 0.43 10.07 -4.19
C THR A 58 1.40 9.72 -3.08
N ARG A 59 2.31 10.63 -2.77
CA ARG A 59 3.23 10.48 -1.64
C ARG A 59 4.04 9.17 -1.70
N GLY A 60 4.48 8.82 -2.89
CA GLY A 60 5.35 7.67 -3.08
C GLY A 60 4.67 6.33 -3.26
N ALA A 61 3.34 6.28 -3.21
CA ALA A 61 2.60 5.02 -3.35
C ALA A 61 1.38 5.17 -4.26
N TRP A 62 1.00 4.06 -4.87
CA TRP A 62 -0.21 3.96 -5.67
C TRP A 62 -1.37 3.57 -4.76
N GLN A 63 -2.33 4.45 -4.63
CA GLN A 63 -3.48 4.25 -3.75
C GLN A 63 -4.76 4.21 -4.57
N VAL A 64 -5.70 3.38 -4.14
CA VAL A 64 -6.99 3.28 -4.82
C VAL A 64 -7.70 4.63 -4.71
N LEU A 65 -8.22 5.09 -5.85
CA LEU A 65 -9.04 6.29 -5.92
C LEU A 65 -10.49 5.80 -6.09
N PRO A 66 -11.29 5.84 -5.01
CA PRO A 66 -12.62 5.24 -5.10
C PRO A 66 -13.46 5.88 -6.19
N HIS A 67 -14.23 5.07 -6.89
CA HIS A 67 -15.07 5.51 -8.00
C HIS A 67 -15.99 6.65 -7.58
N ARG A 68 -16.61 6.54 -6.41
CA ARG A 68 -17.54 7.56 -5.91
C ARG A 68 -16.82 8.90 -5.70
N GLN A 69 -15.63 8.87 -5.11
CA GLN A 69 -14.85 10.08 -4.89
C GLN A 69 -14.44 10.72 -6.22
N LEU A 70 -13.99 9.90 -7.16
CA LEU A 70 -13.57 10.38 -8.48
C LEU A 70 -14.74 10.98 -9.24
N SER A 71 -15.91 10.36 -9.17
CA SER A 71 -17.12 10.88 -9.80
C SER A 71 -17.50 12.25 -9.24
N ARG A 72 -17.42 12.41 -7.91
CA ARG A 72 -17.73 13.68 -7.26
C ARG A 72 -16.72 14.75 -7.65
N ASP A 73 -15.44 14.39 -7.76
CA ASP A 73 -14.39 15.33 -8.16
C ASP A 73 -14.62 15.82 -9.59
N ILE A 74 -15.00 14.92 -10.50
CA ILE A 74 -15.32 15.29 -11.89
C ILE A 74 -16.54 16.21 -11.95
N ALA A 75 -17.57 15.85 -11.18
CA ALA A 75 -18.77 16.69 -11.11
C ALA A 75 -18.42 18.10 -10.63
N ALA A 76 -17.56 18.21 -9.63
CA ALA A 76 -17.12 19.51 -9.11
C ALA A 76 -16.36 20.32 -10.17
N LEU A 77 -15.51 19.64 -10.97
CA LEU A 77 -14.79 20.32 -12.06
C LEU A 77 -15.75 20.88 -13.11
N PHE A 78 -16.78 20.10 -13.47
CA PHE A 78 -17.78 20.55 -14.45
C PHE A 78 -18.59 21.70 -13.88
N GLN A 79 -18.95 21.66 -12.60
CA GLN A 79 -19.69 22.75 -11.94
C GLN A 79 -18.86 24.03 -11.92
N LYS A 80 -17.56 23.92 -11.67
CA LYS A 80 -16.64 25.07 -11.64
C LYS A 80 -16.65 25.79 -12.98
N VAL A 81 -16.74 25.05 -14.09
CA VAL A 81 -16.76 25.58 -15.45
C VAL A 81 -18.19 25.94 -15.89
N ARG A 82 -19.17 25.60 -15.04
CA ARG A 82 -20.60 25.80 -15.32
C ARG A 82 -21.08 24.96 -16.51
N ALA A 83 -20.48 23.80 -16.70
CA ALA A 83 -20.87 22.87 -17.76
C ALA A 83 -21.85 21.85 -17.19
N PRO A 84 -22.88 21.48 -17.95
CA PRO A 84 -23.78 20.43 -17.48
C PRO A 84 -23.15 19.07 -17.53
N PHE A 85 -23.60 18.18 -16.67
CA PHE A 85 -23.12 16.81 -16.62
C PHE A 85 -24.26 15.89 -16.19
N SER A 86 -24.07 14.61 -16.45
CA SER A 86 -24.96 13.55 -15.97
C SER A 86 -24.11 12.43 -15.39
N ALA A 87 -24.73 11.62 -14.55
CA ALA A 87 -24.05 10.45 -13.99
C ALA A 87 -23.58 9.50 -15.10
N ALA A 88 -24.41 9.28 -16.10
CA ALA A 88 -24.04 8.43 -17.24
C ALA A 88 -22.86 9.01 -18.02
N GLY A 89 -22.83 10.31 -18.22
CA GLY A 89 -21.71 10.99 -18.90
C GLY A 89 -20.42 10.85 -18.13
N ILE A 90 -20.47 11.05 -16.81
CA ILE A 90 -19.28 10.89 -15.96
C ILE A 90 -18.78 9.45 -16.01
N ASN A 91 -19.68 8.46 -15.93
CA ASN A 91 -19.28 7.06 -16.02
C ASN A 91 -18.63 6.73 -17.37
N SER A 92 -19.15 7.31 -18.45
CA SER A 92 -18.54 7.15 -19.78
C SER A 92 -17.12 7.71 -19.83
N ILE A 93 -16.91 8.87 -19.24
CA ILE A 93 -15.57 9.50 -19.17
C ILE A 93 -14.63 8.59 -18.36
N LEU A 94 -15.10 8.07 -17.22
CA LEU A 94 -14.28 7.21 -16.36
C LEU A 94 -13.92 5.89 -17.04
N ASP A 95 -14.87 5.28 -17.74
CA ASP A 95 -14.60 4.04 -18.48
C ASP A 95 -13.57 4.27 -19.57
N THR A 96 -13.67 5.41 -20.26
CA THR A 96 -12.70 5.79 -21.29
C THR A 96 -11.32 6.04 -20.69
N LEU A 97 -11.28 6.75 -19.56
CA LEU A 97 -10.03 7.03 -18.85
C LEU A 97 -9.29 5.74 -18.48
N LYS A 98 -10.04 4.72 -18.02
CA LYS A 98 -9.44 3.42 -17.65
C LYS A 98 -8.79 2.71 -18.84
N LEU A 99 -9.26 3.00 -20.06
CA LEU A 99 -8.67 2.43 -21.27
C LEU A 99 -7.40 3.17 -21.70
N MET A 100 -7.21 4.40 -21.23
CA MET A 100 -6.14 5.30 -21.69
C MET A 100 -4.95 5.33 -20.76
N VAL A 101 -5.17 5.18 -19.44
CA VAL A 101 -4.07 5.27 -18.46
C VAL A 101 -3.22 3.99 -18.48
N PRO A 102 -1.98 4.07 -17.98
CA PRO A 102 -1.13 2.86 -17.94
C PRO A 102 -1.72 1.78 -17.04
N GLN A 103 -1.39 0.53 -17.38
CA GLN A 103 -1.65 -0.59 -16.50
C GLN A 103 -0.49 -0.73 -15.52
N MET A 104 -0.81 -0.91 -14.25
CA MET A 104 0.21 -1.02 -13.20
C MET A 104 1.00 -2.32 -13.37
N GLY A 105 2.30 -2.19 -13.16
CA GLY A 105 3.19 -3.37 -13.10
C GLY A 105 3.27 -3.95 -11.70
N ASP A 106 4.12 -4.95 -11.56
CA ASP A 106 4.37 -5.56 -10.25
C ASP A 106 5.12 -4.57 -9.35
N PRO A 107 4.80 -4.53 -8.05
CA PRO A 107 5.55 -3.68 -7.14
C PRO A 107 7.03 -4.05 -7.12
N ALA A 108 7.88 -3.04 -7.10
CA ALA A 108 9.32 -3.25 -6.97
C ALA A 108 9.62 -3.92 -5.61
N ARG A 109 10.42 -4.93 -5.70
CA ARG A 109 10.85 -5.64 -4.48
C ARG A 109 11.91 -4.82 -3.77
N UNK A 110 11.84 -5.04 -2.53
CA UNK A 110 12.87 -4.38 -1.85
C UNK A 110 12.58 -2.97 -1.43
N UNK A 111 11.60 -2.83 -1.42
CA UNK A 111 11.31 -1.51 -1.16
C UNK A 111 10.75 -1.34 0.19
N UNK A 112 11.56 -0.88 0.88
CA UNK A 112 11.09 -0.41 2.12
C UNK A 112 10.83 1.03 1.92
N UNK A 113 9.94 1.21 2.03
CA UNK A 113 9.57 2.54 1.78
C UNK A 113 9.47 3.33 3.02
N UNK A 114 10.40 3.91 3.13
CA UNK A 114 10.46 4.93 4.16
C UNK A 114 9.75 6.15 3.60
N UNK A 115 9.54 6.91 4.32
CA UNK A 115 8.85 8.11 3.93
C UNK A 115 9.46 8.82 2.79
N UNK A 116 10.55 8.89 2.60
CA UNK A 116 11.24 9.60 1.62
C UNK A 116 12.01 8.87 0.64
N UNK A 117 12.23 7.66 0.86
CA UNK A 117 13.10 7.01 -0.01
C UNK A 117 12.70 5.57 -0.07
N UNK A 118 13.17 5.05 -1.04
CA UNK A 118 12.98 3.65 -1.33
C UNK A 118 14.30 3.00 -1.16
N UNK A 119 14.31 2.00 -0.59
CA UNK A 119 15.52 1.37 -0.35
C UNK A 119 15.53 0.11 -1.13
N UNK A 120 16.37 -0.07 -1.68
CA UNK A 120 16.57 -1.25 -2.43
C UNK A 120 17.13 -2.24 -1.49
N UNK A 121 16.57 -3.10 -1.16
CA UNK A 121 16.91 -4.04 -0.19
C UNK A 121 18.03 -4.91 -0.54
N UNK A 122 18.15 -4.93 -1.65
CA UNK A 122 19.19 -5.70 -2.25
C UNK A 122 20.51 -4.97 -2.24
N SER A 123 20.54 -3.90 -2.51
CA SER A 123 21.81 -3.14 -2.54
C SER A 123 22.01 -2.27 -1.29
N GLY A 124 21.00 -2.05 -0.54
CA GLY A 124 21.03 -1.13 0.59
C GLY A 124 21.05 0.34 0.19
N GLN A 125 20.89 0.62 -1.06
CA GLN A 125 20.94 2.00 -1.54
C GLN A 125 19.55 2.62 -1.48
N PHE A 126 19.54 3.91 -1.16
CA PHE A 126 18.33 4.71 -1.11
C PHE A 126 18.17 5.52 -2.38
N SER A 127 16.97 5.58 -2.88
CA SER A 127 16.61 6.40 -4.05
C SER A 127 15.25 7.04 -3.81
N ALA A 128 14.97 8.07 -4.59
CA ALA A 128 13.67 8.73 -4.53
C ALA A 128 12.57 7.79 -5.00
N HIS A 129 11.38 7.97 -4.47
CA HIS A 129 10.21 7.24 -4.94
C HIS A 129 9.89 7.65 -6.38
N ARG A 130 9.48 6.70 -7.18
CA ARG A 130 9.06 6.94 -8.57
C ARG A 130 7.81 6.12 -8.89
N GLN A 131 7.03 6.61 -9.83
CA GLN A 131 5.80 5.93 -10.26
C GLN A 131 6.09 4.52 -10.75
N GLU A 132 7.20 4.34 -11.44
CA GLU A 132 7.61 3.07 -12.06
C GLU A 132 7.93 1.98 -11.04
N HIS A 133 8.08 2.35 -9.77
CA HIS A 133 8.27 1.36 -8.71
C HIS A 133 6.98 0.61 -8.39
N TRP A 134 5.83 1.15 -8.73
CA TRP A 134 4.50 0.54 -8.52
C TRP A 134 4.24 0.14 -7.07
N LEU A 135 4.84 0.86 -6.13
CA LEU A 135 4.63 0.59 -4.69
C LEU A 135 3.20 0.93 -4.30
N ARG A 136 2.58 0.01 -3.57
CA ARG A 136 1.19 0.18 -3.09
C ARG A 136 1.15 0.74 -1.67
N THR A 137 2.25 0.64 -0.94
CA THR A 137 2.34 1.08 0.45
C THR A 137 3.67 1.75 0.68
N VAL A 138 3.68 2.75 1.58
CA VAL A 138 4.89 3.30 2.17
C VAL A 138 4.61 3.46 3.67
N ASN A 139 5.63 3.31 4.49
CA ASN A 139 5.44 3.58 5.92
C ASN A 139 5.70 5.07 6.18
N SER A 140 5.38 5.53 7.37
CA SER A 140 5.49 6.94 7.72
C SER A 140 6.82 7.27 8.42
N VAL A 141 7.76 6.33 8.42
CA VAL A 141 9.04 6.50 9.11
C VAL A 141 10.06 7.13 8.16
N ASP A 142 10.72 8.16 8.63
CA ASP A 142 11.86 8.75 7.91
C ASP A 142 13.13 8.00 8.24
N TYR A 143 13.93 7.73 7.24
CA TYR A 143 15.23 7.10 7.44
C TYR A 143 16.22 8.14 7.98
N THR A 144 16.89 7.77 9.06
CA THR A 144 17.99 8.58 9.62
C THR A 144 19.23 7.70 9.58
N PRO A 145 20.27 8.08 8.82
CA PRO A 145 21.46 7.25 8.78
C PRO A 145 22.14 7.18 10.15
N PRO A 146 22.65 6.03 10.53
CA PRO A 146 23.35 5.92 11.81
C PRO A 146 24.64 6.72 11.79
N ARG A 147 25.06 7.19 12.94
CA ARG A 147 26.36 7.85 13.08
C ARG A 147 27.46 6.78 13.00
N ALA A 148 28.66 7.19 12.59
CA ALA A 148 29.79 6.28 12.48
C ALA A 148 30.04 5.58 13.83
N GLY A 149 30.08 4.26 13.80
CA GLY A 149 30.30 3.46 14.99
C GLY A 149 29.10 3.26 15.88
N GLU A 150 27.94 3.86 15.52
CA GLU A 150 26.70 3.71 16.30
C GLU A 150 26.16 2.29 16.13
N ASN A 151 25.80 1.67 17.24
CA ASN A 151 25.18 0.35 17.22
C ASN A 151 23.69 0.45 17.54
N LEU A 152 22.97 -0.66 17.43
CA LEU A 152 21.54 -0.66 17.68
C LEU A 152 21.18 -0.29 19.11
N ALA A 153 22.00 -0.72 20.09
CA ALA A 153 21.76 -0.37 21.49
C ALA A 153 21.84 1.14 21.73
N ASP A 154 22.76 1.80 21.04
CA ASP A 154 22.93 3.25 21.15
C ASP A 154 21.80 4.01 20.44
N HIS A 155 21.43 3.52 19.26
CA HIS A 155 20.42 4.20 18.42
C HIS A 155 19.02 4.05 18.97
N ALA A 156 18.68 2.86 19.46
CA ALA A 156 17.33 2.53 19.92
C ALA A 156 17.38 1.75 21.23
N PRO A 157 17.76 2.40 22.35
CA PRO A 157 18.00 1.69 23.60
C PRO A 157 16.77 0.97 24.16
N HIS A 158 15.58 1.53 24.00
CA HIS A 158 14.36 0.88 24.51
C HIS A 158 14.05 -0.37 23.70
N PHE A 159 14.20 -0.30 22.39
CA PHE A 159 14.05 -1.47 21.53
C PHE A 159 15.08 -2.54 21.86
N TRP A 160 16.33 -2.13 22.09
CA TRP A 160 17.40 -3.06 22.42
C TRP A 160 17.10 -3.81 23.73
N GLN A 161 16.57 -3.09 24.75
CA GLN A 161 16.19 -3.72 26.01
C GLN A 161 15.10 -4.78 25.80
N TRP A 162 14.08 -4.41 25.02
CA TRP A 162 13.01 -5.36 24.70
C TRP A 162 13.55 -6.57 23.95
N LEU A 163 14.37 -6.34 22.95
CA LEU A 163 14.94 -7.41 22.11
C LEU A 163 15.77 -8.39 22.94
N THR A 164 16.62 -7.86 23.80
CA THR A 164 17.47 -8.68 24.67
C THR A 164 16.63 -9.53 25.60
N ARG A 165 15.60 -8.92 26.20
CA ARG A 165 14.69 -9.63 27.13
C ARG A 165 13.90 -10.71 26.37
N ALA A 166 13.33 -10.37 25.22
CA ALA A 166 12.54 -11.31 24.43
C ALA A 166 13.37 -12.49 23.95
N ALA A 167 14.63 -12.28 23.65
CA ALA A 167 15.53 -13.33 23.20
C ALA A 167 16.13 -14.13 24.36
N GLY A 168 15.97 -13.66 25.61
CA GLY A 168 16.51 -14.34 26.76
C GLY A 168 18.02 -14.47 26.75
N GLY A 169 18.69 -13.50 26.14
CA GLY A 169 20.15 -13.49 26.01
C GLY A 169 20.69 -14.42 24.93
N ASN A 170 19.81 -15.04 24.15
CA ASN A 170 20.24 -15.97 23.08
C ASN A 170 20.46 -15.18 21.80
N HIS A 171 21.70 -15.19 21.30
CA HIS A 171 22.08 -14.42 20.11
C HIS A 171 21.31 -14.88 18.86
N ASP A 172 21.18 -16.18 18.66
CA ASP A 172 20.47 -16.72 17.49
C ASP A 172 19.00 -16.32 17.48
N LYS A 173 18.36 -16.35 18.66
CA LYS A 173 16.98 -15.93 18.80
C LYS A 173 16.83 -14.44 18.52
N GLN A 174 17.79 -13.64 18.98
CA GLN A 174 17.83 -12.21 18.73
C GLN A 174 17.91 -11.92 17.23
N GLU A 175 18.79 -12.64 16.52
CA GLU A 175 18.95 -12.50 15.07
C GLU A 175 17.66 -12.90 14.32
N ARG A 176 16.98 -13.94 14.78
CA ARG A 176 15.69 -14.36 14.18
C ARG A 176 14.62 -13.29 14.35
N ILE A 177 14.54 -12.70 15.53
CA ILE A 177 13.60 -11.62 15.78
C ILE A 177 13.88 -10.43 14.87
N LEU A 178 15.17 -10.07 14.74
CA LEU A 178 15.56 -8.96 13.85
C LEU A 178 15.23 -9.28 12.39
N ALA A 179 15.47 -10.50 11.95
CA ALA A 179 15.14 -10.91 10.58
C ALA A 179 13.63 -10.88 10.34
N ALA A 180 12.84 -11.30 11.33
CA ALA A 180 11.39 -11.25 11.24
C ALA A 180 10.89 -9.81 11.11
N LEU A 181 11.43 -8.91 11.92
CA LEU A 181 11.05 -7.50 11.86
C LEU A 181 11.52 -6.84 10.56
N PHE A 182 12.68 -7.25 10.04
CA PHE A 182 13.15 -6.78 8.73
C PHE A 182 12.18 -7.24 7.63
N MET A 183 11.71 -8.49 7.71
CA MET A 183 10.74 -9.01 6.73
C MET A 183 9.49 -8.12 6.69
N VAL A 184 9.02 -7.68 7.85
CA VAL A 184 7.87 -6.79 7.96
C VAL A 184 8.21 -5.40 7.38
N LEU A 185 9.33 -4.82 7.82
CA LEU A 185 9.74 -3.48 7.40
C LEU A 185 9.89 -3.39 5.88
N ALA A 186 10.53 -4.38 5.28
CA ALA A 186 10.82 -4.40 3.85
C ALA A 186 9.72 -5.09 3.03
N ASN A 187 8.64 -5.51 3.68
CA ASN A 187 7.54 -6.26 3.05
C ASN A 187 8.07 -7.39 2.17
N ARG A 188 8.91 -8.25 2.76
CA ARG A 188 9.55 -9.35 2.03
C ARG A 188 8.59 -10.54 1.89
N TYR A 189 7.41 -10.28 1.31
CA TYR A 189 6.43 -11.33 1.02
C TYR A 189 7.02 -12.38 0.06
N ASP A 190 8.03 -11.99 -0.71
CA ASP A 190 8.74 -12.89 -1.63
C ASP A 190 9.52 -14.00 -0.90
N TRP A 191 9.76 -13.85 0.41
CA TRP A 191 10.41 -14.91 1.20
C TRP A 191 9.46 -16.09 1.40
N GLN A 192 8.17 -15.90 1.17
CA GLN A 192 7.17 -16.98 1.26
C GLN A 192 7.12 -17.59 2.66
N LEU A 193 7.16 -16.72 3.66
CA LEU A 193 7.11 -17.11 5.08
C LEU A 193 6.01 -16.33 5.79
N PHE A 194 5.42 -16.95 6.76
CA PHE A 194 4.67 -16.24 7.78
C PHE A 194 5.32 -16.46 9.13
N LEU A 195 5.06 -15.55 10.06
CA LEU A 195 5.69 -15.60 11.38
C LEU A 195 4.70 -16.13 12.41
N GLU A 196 5.13 -17.14 13.12
CA GLU A 196 4.36 -17.63 14.26
C GLU A 196 5.08 -17.24 15.54
N VAL A 197 4.42 -16.43 16.37
CA VAL A 197 4.99 -15.91 17.60
C VAL A 197 4.28 -16.60 18.77
N THR A 198 5.03 -17.39 19.49
CA THR A 198 4.49 -18.17 20.62
C THR A 198 5.24 -17.81 21.90
N GLY A 199 4.57 -18.04 23.02
CA GLY A 199 5.15 -17.81 24.33
C GLY A 199 4.08 -17.64 25.39
N PRO A 200 4.48 -17.74 26.66
CA PRO A 200 3.54 -17.52 27.77
C PRO A 200 3.10 -16.05 27.84
N GLY A 201 2.07 -15.81 28.61
CA GLY A 201 1.61 -14.44 28.88
C GLY A 201 2.75 -13.62 29.46
N GLY A 202 2.86 -12.37 29.00
CA GLY A 202 3.91 -11.48 29.46
C GLY A 202 5.27 -11.68 28.80
N SER A 203 5.35 -12.54 27.77
CA SER A 203 6.64 -12.83 27.09
C SER A 203 7.01 -11.80 26.02
N GLY A 204 6.16 -10.81 25.77
CA GLY A 204 6.46 -9.76 24.81
C GLY A 204 5.83 -9.92 23.43
N LYS A 205 4.89 -10.85 23.29
CA LYS A 205 4.22 -11.09 21.99
C LYS A 205 3.46 -9.87 21.50
N SER A 206 2.71 -9.22 22.40
CA SER A 206 1.94 -8.02 22.05
C SER A 206 2.86 -6.87 21.66
N VAL A 207 4.00 -6.75 22.32
CA VAL A 207 4.99 -5.71 22.00
C VAL A 207 5.57 -5.97 20.60
N MET A 208 5.86 -7.23 20.28
CA MET A 208 6.36 -7.57 18.94
C MET A 208 5.34 -7.20 17.86
N ALA A 209 4.05 -7.50 18.09
CA ALA A 209 3.00 -7.12 17.15
C ALA A 209 2.91 -5.60 17.00
N ALA A 210 3.04 -4.86 18.10
CA ALA A 210 3.02 -3.40 18.06
C ALA A 210 4.20 -2.83 17.29
N ILE A 211 5.40 -3.41 17.47
CA ILE A 211 6.60 -3.00 16.72
C ILE A 211 6.41 -3.29 15.23
N ALA A 212 5.90 -4.48 14.90
CA ALA A 212 5.64 -4.84 13.50
C ALA A 212 4.69 -3.84 12.85
N ARG A 213 3.63 -3.46 13.57
CA ARG A 213 2.66 -2.46 13.09
C ARG A 213 3.32 -1.11 12.85
N LEU A 214 4.22 -0.68 13.76
CA LEU A 214 4.96 0.57 13.58
C LEU A 214 5.85 0.51 12.35
N LEU A 215 6.55 -0.60 12.13
CA LEU A 215 7.46 -0.76 11.00
C LEU A 215 6.71 -0.79 9.66
N ALA A 216 5.59 -1.49 9.61
CA ALA A 216 4.78 -1.55 8.38
C ALA A 216 4.01 -0.25 8.14
N GLY A 217 3.65 0.43 9.21
CA GLY A 217 2.77 1.57 9.18
C GLY A 217 1.34 1.18 9.54
N ALA A 218 0.70 1.95 10.40
CA ALA A 218 -0.64 1.64 10.88
C ALA A 218 -1.65 1.53 9.74
N ASP A 219 -1.52 2.41 8.73
CA ASP A 219 -2.43 2.41 7.59
C ASP A 219 -2.20 1.24 6.65
N ASN A 220 -1.07 0.55 6.77
CA ASN A 220 -0.70 -0.60 5.94
C ASN A 220 -0.92 -1.93 6.65
N THR A 221 -1.46 -1.89 7.86
CA THR A 221 -1.63 -3.07 8.72
C THR A 221 -3.12 -3.33 8.96
N THR A 222 -3.49 -4.59 8.89
CA THR A 222 -4.83 -5.02 9.25
C THR A 222 -4.76 -6.28 10.10
N SER A 223 -5.87 -6.63 10.71
CA SER A 223 -6.01 -7.86 11.49
C SER A 223 -7.05 -8.76 10.85
N ALA A 224 -6.86 -10.04 10.97
CA ALA A 224 -7.77 -11.04 10.41
C ALA A 224 -7.70 -12.32 11.25
N THR A 225 -8.59 -13.25 10.95
CA THR A 225 -8.49 -14.61 11.49
C THR A 225 -8.05 -15.54 10.35
N ILE A 226 -7.62 -16.74 10.73
CA ILE A 226 -7.27 -17.73 9.70
C ILE A 226 -8.52 -18.05 8.86
N ASP A 227 -9.70 -18.10 9.48
CA ASP A 227 -10.95 -18.32 8.75
C ASP A 227 -11.21 -17.23 7.69
N ASN A 228 -10.88 -15.97 8.01
CA ASN A 228 -11.01 -14.88 7.03
C ASN A 228 -10.18 -15.15 5.78
N LEU A 229 -9.00 -15.72 5.96
CA LEU A 229 -8.09 -15.98 4.84
C LEU A 229 -8.53 -17.17 4.00
N GLU A 230 -9.43 -18.02 4.53
CA GLU A 230 -9.96 -19.18 3.81
C GLU A 230 -11.15 -18.85 2.92
N SER A 231 -11.74 -17.68 3.06
CA SER A 231 -12.96 -17.29 2.38
C SER A 231 -12.69 -16.21 1.34
N ALA A 232 -13.09 -16.44 0.08
CA ALA A 232 -12.93 -15.45 -0.98
C ALA A 232 -13.62 -14.13 -0.62
N ARG A 233 -14.81 -14.20 0.00
CA ARG A 233 -15.54 -13.00 0.41
C ARG A 233 -14.78 -12.23 1.48
N GLU A 234 -14.25 -12.93 2.48
CA GLU A 234 -13.60 -12.28 3.61
C GLU A 234 -12.16 -11.86 3.29
N ARG A 235 -11.49 -12.50 2.32
CA ARG A 235 -10.16 -12.07 1.85
C ARG A 235 -10.18 -10.65 1.31
N ALA A 236 -11.32 -10.18 0.81
CA ALA A 236 -11.43 -8.81 0.29
C ALA A 236 -11.01 -7.79 1.34
N SER A 237 -11.20 -8.08 2.63
CA SER A 237 -10.86 -7.15 3.71
C SER A 237 -9.36 -7.00 3.94
N VAL A 238 -8.52 -7.92 3.44
CA VAL A 238 -7.08 -7.83 3.65
C VAL A 238 -6.32 -7.36 2.40
N VAL A 239 -7.00 -7.19 1.28
CA VAL A 239 -6.37 -6.69 0.05
C VAL A 239 -5.90 -5.26 0.25
N GLY A 240 -4.67 -4.98 -0.15
CA GLY A 240 -4.11 -3.63 -0.07
C GLY A 240 -3.27 -3.36 1.18
N PHE A 241 -3.19 -4.32 2.08
CA PHE A 241 -2.36 -4.18 3.30
C PHE A 241 -1.08 -4.98 3.13
N SER A 242 0.02 -4.46 3.69
CA SER A 242 1.32 -5.13 3.60
C SER A 242 1.61 -6.01 4.83
N LEU A 243 0.86 -5.83 5.91
CA LEU A 243 0.99 -6.65 7.12
C LEU A 243 -0.39 -7.10 7.57
N ILE A 244 -0.54 -8.42 7.72
CA ILE A 244 -1.79 -9.01 8.22
C ILE A 244 -1.48 -9.67 9.57
N LEU A 245 -2.02 -9.13 10.64
CA LEU A 245 -1.85 -9.67 11.98
C LEU A 245 -2.98 -10.67 12.27
N LEU A 246 -2.60 -11.82 12.82
CA LEU A 246 -3.56 -12.86 13.22
C LEU A 246 -3.44 -13.02 14.75
N PRO A 247 -4.03 -12.10 15.53
CA PRO A 247 -3.85 -12.12 16.98
C PRO A 247 -4.65 -13.24 17.63
N ASP A 248 -4.11 -13.74 18.72
CA ASP A 248 -4.80 -14.67 19.65
C ASP A 248 -5.51 -15.83 18.94
N GLN A 249 -4.79 -16.51 18.05
CA GLN A 249 -5.37 -17.61 17.31
C GLN A 249 -5.66 -18.79 18.24
N GLU A 250 -6.91 -19.26 18.24
CA GLU A 250 -7.28 -20.49 18.90
C GLU A 250 -6.87 -21.67 18.01
N LYS A 251 -6.91 -22.86 18.60
CA LYS A 251 -6.62 -24.06 17.82
C LYS A 251 -7.56 -24.12 16.61
N TRP A 252 -6.99 -24.22 15.44
CA TRP A 252 -7.73 -24.21 14.20
C TRP A 252 -7.62 -25.58 13.53
N SER A 253 -8.74 -26.11 13.07
CA SER A 253 -8.80 -27.48 12.60
C SER A 253 -8.81 -27.61 11.07
N GLY A 254 -8.81 -26.49 10.35
CA GLY A 254 -8.79 -26.51 8.89
C GLY A 254 -7.41 -26.87 8.32
N ASP A 255 -7.30 -26.92 7.00
CA ASP A 255 -6.05 -27.29 6.33
C ASP A 255 -5.11 -26.12 6.06
N GLY A 256 -5.58 -24.89 6.26
CA GLY A 256 -4.75 -23.71 6.05
C GLY A 256 -4.49 -23.39 4.58
N ALA A 257 -5.36 -23.83 3.69
CA ALA A 257 -5.13 -23.64 2.25
C ALA A 257 -5.02 -22.16 1.87
N GLY A 258 -5.83 -21.30 2.50
CA GLY A 258 -5.80 -19.85 2.21
C GLY A 258 -4.50 -19.21 2.63
N ILE A 259 -4.06 -19.44 3.87
CA ILE A 259 -2.83 -18.85 4.36
C ILE A 259 -1.61 -19.41 3.60
N LYS A 260 -1.64 -20.69 3.25
CA LYS A 260 -0.56 -21.32 2.46
C LYS A 260 -0.50 -20.72 1.06
N ALA A 261 -1.64 -20.52 0.42
CA ALA A 261 -1.68 -19.94 -0.93
C ALA A 261 -1.19 -18.50 -0.93
N ILE A 262 -1.63 -17.69 0.03
CA ILE A 262 -1.20 -16.29 0.14
C ILE A 262 0.31 -16.24 0.37
N THR A 263 0.78 -17.01 1.34
CA THR A 263 2.21 -17.05 1.69
C THR A 263 3.05 -17.56 0.53
N GLY A 264 2.55 -18.58 -0.18
CA GLY A 264 3.26 -19.17 -1.32
C GLY A 264 3.28 -18.34 -2.58
N GLY A 265 2.55 -17.21 -2.58
CA GLY A 265 2.53 -16.32 -3.75
C GLY A 265 1.54 -16.73 -4.83
N ASP A 266 0.61 -17.59 -4.50
CA ASP A 266 -0.45 -17.99 -5.45
C ASP A 266 -1.51 -16.90 -5.56
N ALA A 267 -2.14 -16.84 -6.73
CA ALA A 267 -3.34 -16.02 -6.87
C ALA A 267 -4.48 -16.68 -6.12
N VAL A 268 -5.22 -15.90 -5.35
CA VAL A 268 -6.36 -16.39 -4.57
C VAL A 268 -7.62 -15.66 -5.03
N ALA A 269 -8.75 -16.34 -4.93
CA ALA A 269 -10.05 -15.77 -5.28
C ALA A 269 -10.43 -14.67 -4.29
N ILE A 270 -10.88 -13.55 -4.81
CA ILE A 270 -11.35 -12.39 -4.04
C ILE A 270 -12.77 -12.10 -4.50
N ASP A 271 -13.72 -12.04 -3.60
CA ASP A 271 -15.12 -11.81 -3.93
C ASP A 271 -15.66 -10.61 -3.13
N PRO A 272 -15.32 -9.39 -3.52
CA PRO A 272 -15.74 -8.21 -2.76
C PRO A 272 -17.24 -7.99 -2.87
N LYS A 273 -17.80 -7.38 -1.84
CA LYS A 273 -19.23 -7.08 -1.81
C LYS A 273 -19.55 -6.02 -2.86
N TYR A 274 -20.60 -6.28 -3.62
CA TYR A 274 -21.11 -5.33 -4.64
C TYR A 274 -20.17 -5.10 -5.81
N ARG A 275 -19.22 -6.00 -6.04
CA ARG A 275 -18.29 -5.92 -7.17
C ARG A 275 -18.07 -7.31 -7.74
N ASP A 276 -17.50 -7.36 -8.95
CA ASP A 276 -17.18 -8.63 -9.59
C ASP A 276 -16.04 -9.33 -8.85
N ALA A 277 -16.17 -10.64 -8.75
CA ALA A 277 -15.10 -11.47 -8.18
C ALA A 277 -13.90 -11.52 -9.12
N TYR A 278 -12.71 -11.66 -8.54
CA TYR A 278 -11.47 -11.72 -9.31
C TYR A 278 -10.47 -12.60 -8.56
N ALA A 279 -9.32 -12.84 -9.17
CA ALA A 279 -8.20 -13.53 -8.53
C ALA A 279 -6.99 -12.61 -8.50
N ALA A 280 -6.27 -12.60 -7.41
CA ALA A 280 -5.11 -11.73 -7.24
C ALA A 280 -4.13 -12.31 -6.23
N HIS A 281 -2.88 -11.91 -6.35
CA HIS A 281 -1.88 -12.13 -5.31
C HIS A 281 -2.11 -11.13 -4.18
N ILE A 282 -1.83 -11.56 -2.95
CA ILE A 282 -1.86 -10.65 -1.80
C ILE A 282 -0.40 -10.48 -1.35
N PRO A 283 0.26 -9.36 -1.71
CA PRO A 283 1.68 -9.16 -1.41
C PRO A 283 1.87 -8.62 0.02
N ALA A 284 1.66 -9.47 1.00
CA ALA A 284 1.70 -9.10 2.42
C ALA A 284 2.47 -10.15 3.23
N VAL A 285 3.00 -9.70 4.38
CA VAL A 285 3.61 -10.56 5.40
C VAL A 285 2.57 -10.86 6.47
#